data_ea2fcabd1668e9c6024d4b6d7e9609e3
#
_entry.id   ea2fcabd1668e9c6024d4b6d7e9609e3
#
_cell.length_a   1.000
_cell.length_b   1.000
_cell.length_c   1.000
_cell.angle_alpha   90.00
_cell.angle_beta   90.00
_cell.angle_gamma   90.00
#
_symmetry.space_group_name_H-M   'P 1'
#
loop_
_entity.id
_entity.type
_entity.pdbx_description
1 polymer ?
#
loop_
_entity_poly.entity_id
_entity_poly.type
_entity_poly.pdbx_seq_one_letter_code
_entity_poly.pdbx_strand_id
1 'polypeptide(L)'
;QRARQLAEWITVDSLYPLQHWPELFAGQSLVLRLDPGYGLGHHAHVKTGGADAKFGLALNDLPAFIALAKSLQARIDVLHAHVGSGVKDVSHWAQLFAQLAQVADDIGSVKAINLGGGLSVPYHDKEDEFDIAALAHTLHDSKSQWPQYALWMEPGRFMSAQCGVLLTRIAQVVGKLGVCRVGLDAGMNALMRPALY
;
A
#
# COMPACT_ATOMS: atom_id res chain seq x y z
N GLN A 1 9.89 -20.45 -0.92
CA GLN A 1 11.29 -20.87 -0.74
C GLN A 1 12.26 -19.90 -1.42
N ARG A 2 12.11 -19.60 -2.75
CA ARG A 2 13.02 -18.70 -3.48
C ARG A 2 12.98 -17.25 -2.94
N ALA A 3 11.81 -16.71 -2.62
CA ALA A 3 11.68 -15.36 -2.07
C ALA A 3 12.49 -15.19 -0.78
N ARG A 4 12.53 -16.22 0.06
CA ARG A 4 13.27 -16.21 1.33
C ARG A 4 14.80 -16.21 1.14
N GLN A 5 15.29 -16.73 0.03
CA GLN A 5 16.74 -16.69 -0.28
C GLN A 5 17.17 -15.32 -0.82
N LEU A 6 16.22 -14.52 -1.33
CA LEU A 6 16.48 -13.26 -2.01
C LEU A 6 16.06 -12.02 -1.21
N ALA A 7 15.24 -12.18 -0.18
CA ALA A 7 14.69 -11.08 0.60
C ALA A 7 14.97 -11.29 2.09
N GLU A 8 15.36 -10.23 2.76
CA GLU A 8 15.52 -10.18 4.22
C GLU A 8 14.16 -10.28 4.92
N TRP A 9 13.13 -9.68 4.32
CA TRP A 9 11.78 -9.59 4.84
C TRP A 9 10.77 -10.22 3.87
N ILE A 10 9.86 -11.02 4.43
CA ILE A 10 8.73 -11.58 3.69
C ILE A 10 7.44 -11.09 4.31
N THR A 11 6.60 -10.46 3.49
CA THR A 11 5.27 -10.05 3.89
C THR A 11 4.29 -11.21 3.75
N VAL A 12 3.56 -11.49 4.81
CA VAL A 12 2.45 -12.45 4.86
C VAL A 12 1.16 -11.70 5.17
N ASP A 13 0.06 -12.11 4.57
CA ASP A 13 -1.24 -11.45 4.64
C ASP A 13 -2.41 -12.38 5.01
N SER A 14 -2.09 -13.61 5.41
CA SER A 14 -3.07 -14.62 5.78
C SER A 14 -2.42 -15.73 6.63
N LEU A 15 -3.24 -16.56 7.26
CA LEU A 15 -2.80 -17.76 7.99
C LEU A 15 -2.22 -18.84 7.06
N TYR A 16 -2.68 -18.85 5.81
CA TYR A 16 -2.43 -19.93 4.87
C TYR A 16 -0.94 -20.30 4.69
N PRO A 17 -0.02 -19.33 4.47
CA PRO A 17 1.41 -19.69 4.28
C PRO A 17 2.02 -20.38 5.50
N LEU A 18 1.69 -19.91 6.71
CA LEU A 18 2.22 -20.48 7.94
C LEU A 18 1.66 -21.89 8.22
N GLN A 19 0.40 -22.13 7.83
CA GLN A 19 -0.26 -23.43 7.99
C GLN A 19 0.26 -24.49 7.01
N HIS A 20 0.55 -24.07 5.77
CA HIS A 20 0.89 -25.01 4.69
C HIS A 20 2.40 -25.22 4.50
N TRP A 21 3.21 -24.27 4.94
CA TRP A 21 4.68 -24.32 4.82
C TRP A 21 5.37 -23.88 6.14
N PRO A 22 5.00 -24.47 7.30
CA PRO A 22 5.50 -24.04 8.60
C PRO A 22 7.04 -24.05 8.68
N GLU A 23 7.68 -24.99 8.01
CA GLU A 23 9.14 -25.11 7.97
C GLU A 23 9.84 -23.92 7.32
N LEU A 24 9.16 -23.17 6.45
CA LEU A 24 9.71 -21.98 5.83
C LEU A 24 9.67 -20.75 6.76
N PHE A 25 8.81 -20.79 7.76
CA PHE A 25 8.55 -19.66 8.65
C PHE A 25 9.06 -19.88 10.08
N ALA A 26 9.42 -21.12 10.44
CA ALA A 26 9.93 -21.44 11.76
C ALA A 26 11.17 -20.62 12.12
N GLY A 27 11.12 -19.93 13.26
CA GLY A 27 12.19 -19.08 13.78
C GLY A 27 12.44 -17.79 12.99
N GLN A 28 11.54 -17.40 12.05
CA GLN A 28 11.77 -16.25 11.17
C GLN A 28 11.17 -14.96 11.68
N SER A 29 11.73 -13.84 11.19
CA SER A 29 11.14 -12.51 11.29
C SER A 29 10.17 -12.29 10.13
N LEU A 30 8.97 -11.83 10.45
CA LEU A 30 7.86 -11.66 9.50
C LEU A 30 7.44 -10.20 9.42
N VAL A 31 7.01 -9.80 8.22
CA VAL A 31 6.15 -8.63 8.00
C VAL A 31 4.71 -9.12 7.91
N LEU A 32 3.85 -8.68 8.81
CA LEU A 32 2.43 -9.01 8.76
C LEU A 32 1.66 -7.86 8.13
N ARG A 33 1.03 -8.14 6.97
CA ARG A 33 0.10 -7.19 6.36
C ARG A 33 -1.28 -7.37 6.96
N LEU A 34 -1.78 -6.29 7.58
CA LEU A 34 -3.12 -6.21 8.13
C LEU A 34 -4.07 -5.50 7.16
N ASP A 35 -5.32 -5.93 7.17
CA ASP A 35 -6.42 -5.14 6.64
C ASP A 35 -6.96 -4.26 7.79
N PRO A 36 -6.85 -2.93 7.68
CA PRO A 36 -7.34 -2.02 8.72
C PRO A 36 -8.88 -1.94 8.78
N GLY A 37 -9.60 -2.68 7.93
CA GLY A 37 -11.06 -2.72 7.86
C GLY A 37 -11.67 -1.66 6.93
N TYR A 38 -10.86 -0.86 6.26
CA TYR A 38 -11.31 0.16 5.29
C TYR A 38 -10.32 0.31 4.14
N GLY A 39 -10.84 0.77 3.00
CA GLY A 39 -10.03 1.09 1.82
C GLY A 39 -10.30 2.49 1.32
N LEU A 40 -9.27 3.18 0.86
CA LEU A 40 -9.30 4.51 0.27
C LEU A 40 -8.80 4.49 -1.18
N GLY A 41 -9.20 5.48 -1.97
CA GLY A 41 -8.71 5.62 -3.34
C GLY A 41 -9.69 6.37 -4.24
N HIS A 42 -9.19 6.91 -5.33
CA HIS A 42 -9.97 7.68 -6.31
C HIS A 42 -10.89 6.80 -7.18
N HIS A 43 -10.73 5.48 -7.17
CA HIS A 43 -11.56 4.52 -7.91
C HIS A 43 -11.80 3.25 -7.09
N ALA A 44 -12.96 2.60 -7.27
CA ALA A 44 -13.34 1.38 -6.53
C ALA A 44 -12.29 0.26 -6.67
N HIS A 45 -11.72 0.08 -7.87
CA HIS A 45 -10.72 -0.95 -8.13
C HIS A 45 -9.32 -0.69 -7.53
N VAL A 46 -9.07 0.49 -6.97
CA VAL A 46 -7.79 0.81 -6.31
C VAL A 46 -7.87 0.82 -4.79
N LYS A 47 -9.02 0.47 -4.22
CA LYS A 47 -9.19 0.22 -2.79
C LYS A 47 -8.60 -1.15 -2.47
N THR A 48 -7.71 -1.22 -1.48
CA THR A 48 -6.99 -2.45 -1.10
C THR A 48 -7.19 -2.84 0.35
N GLY A 49 -8.16 -2.25 1.04
CA GLY A 49 -8.61 -2.59 2.40
C GLY A 49 -10.13 -2.63 2.48
N GLY A 50 -10.66 -3.30 3.53
CA GLY A 50 -12.08 -3.46 3.78
C GLY A 50 -12.64 -4.80 3.31
N ALA A 51 -13.92 -5.05 3.57
CA ALA A 51 -14.58 -6.37 3.43
C ALA A 51 -14.43 -7.03 2.04
N ASP A 52 -14.32 -6.24 0.98
CA ASP A 52 -14.15 -6.74 -0.39
C ASP A 52 -12.68 -6.83 -0.84
N ALA A 53 -11.74 -6.46 0.03
CA ALA A 53 -10.32 -6.51 -0.29
C ALA A 53 -9.80 -7.94 -0.19
N LYS A 54 -8.98 -8.34 -1.16
CA LYS A 54 -8.34 -9.66 -1.17
C LYS A 54 -7.00 -9.71 -0.44
N PHE A 55 -6.55 -8.58 0.13
CA PHE A 55 -5.24 -8.42 0.74
C PHE A 55 -5.33 -8.07 2.22
N GLY A 56 -4.40 -8.61 2.98
CA GLY A 56 -4.25 -8.32 4.40
C GLY A 56 -5.03 -9.27 5.29
N LEU A 57 -4.45 -9.62 6.42
CA LEU A 57 -5.09 -10.39 7.47
C LEU A 57 -6.16 -9.53 8.13
N ALA A 58 -7.39 -10.03 8.24
CA ALA A 58 -8.43 -9.36 9.00
C ALA A 58 -8.06 -9.26 10.48
N LEU A 59 -8.40 -8.15 11.14
CA LEU A 59 -8.09 -7.96 12.57
C LEU A 59 -8.69 -9.05 13.45
N ASN A 60 -9.84 -9.62 13.08
CA ASN A 60 -10.48 -10.72 13.81
C ASN A 60 -9.63 -12.01 13.79
N ASP A 61 -8.79 -12.21 12.77
CA ASP A 61 -7.93 -13.38 12.65
C ASP A 61 -6.55 -13.19 13.29
N LEU A 62 -6.26 -11.98 13.76
CA LEU A 62 -4.96 -11.63 14.35
C LEU A 62 -4.60 -12.51 15.56
N PRO A 63 -5.50 -12.81 16.52
CA PRO A 63 -5.17 -13.69 17.65
C PRO A 63 -4.73 -15.08 17.19
N ALA A 64 -5.40 -15.65 16.18
CA ALA A 64 -5.05 -16.95 15.61
C ALA A 64 -3.69 -16.90 14.90
N PHE A 65 -3.41 -15.81 14.18
CA PHE A 65 -2.11 -15.62 13.52
C PHE A 65 -0.97 -15.53 14.55
N ILE A 66 -1.14 -14.76 15.61
CA ILE A 66 -0.15 -14.62 16.70
C ILE A 66 0.12 -15.99 17.35
N ALA A 67 -0.93 -16.76 17.67
CA ALA A 67 -0.79 -18.09 18.26
C ALA A 67 0.01 -19.04 17.36
N LEU A 68 -0.30 -19.02 16.04
CA LEU A 68 0.40 -19.83 15.04
C LEU A 68 1.87 -19.38 14.90
N ALA A 69 2.13 -18.09 14.79
CA ALA A 69 3.50 -17.57 14.72
C ALA A 69 4.33 -17.98 15.95
N LYS A 70 3.75 -17.88 17.16
CA LYS A 70 4.39 -18.32 18.40
C LYS A 70 4.73 -19.82 18.38
N SER A 71 3.81 -20.67 17.91
CA SER A 71 4.06 -22.12 17.81
C SER A 71 5.23 -22.46 16.88
N LEU A 72 5.46 -21.63 15.88
CA LEU A 72 6.58 -21.72 14.93
C LEU A 72 7.84 -21.00 15.41
N GLN A 73 7.83 -20.39 16.60
CA GLN A 73 8.90 -19.50 17.08
C GLN A 73 9.21 -18.34 16.11
N ALA A 74 8.25 -18.01 15.24
CA ALA A 74 8.35 -16.88 14.33
C ALA A 74 7.98 -15.57 15.07
N ARG A 75 8.62 -14.47 14.68
CA ARG A 75 8.36 -13.14 15.26
C ARG A 75 7.74 -12.23 14.24
N ILE A 76 6.77 -11.44 14.68
CA ILE A 76 6.20 -10.35 13.88
C ILE A 76 7.03 -9.11 14.19
N ASP A 77 8.01 -8.79 13.33
CA ASP A 77 8.91 -7.66 13.53
C ASP A 77 8.39 -6.38 12.85
N VAL A 78 7.52 -6.49 11.84
CA VAL A 78 6.93 -5.35 11.13
C VAL A 78 5.43 -5.55 10.93
N LEU A 79 4.64 -4.52 11.20
CA LEU A 79 3.27 -4.41 10.73
C LEU A 79 3.21 -3.58 9.46
N HIS A 80 2.43 -4.04 8.50
CA HIS A 80 2.21 -3.36 7.24
C HIS A 80 0.73 -3.20 6.97
N ALA A 81 0.32 -2.07 6.42
CA ALA A 81 -0.97 -1.90 5.79
C ALA A 81 -0.86 -1.05 4.53
N HIS A 82 -1.73 -1.31 3.55
CA HIS A 82 -1.86 -0.51 2.35
C HIS A 82 -3.33 -0.40 1.99
N VAL A 83 -3.88 0.80 2.08
CA VAL A 83 -5.33 1.03 2.02
C VAL A 83 -5.85 1.44 0.64
N GLY A 84 -4.95 1.74 -0.30
CA GLY A 84 -5.34 2.12 -1.64
C GLY A 84 -4.40 3.09 -2.33
N SER A 85 -4.87 3.76 -3.36
CA SER A 85 -4.06 4.62 -4.22
C SER A 85 -4.79 5.92 -4.56
N GLY A 86 -4.04 7.02 -4.65
CA GLY A 86 -4.60 8.35 -4.89
C GLY A 86 -5.23 8.97 -3.64
N VAL A 87 -4.72 8.65 -2.47
CA VAL A 87 -5.15 9.22 -1.20
C VAL A 87 -4.61 10.65 -1.10
N LYS A 88 -5.52 11.62 -0.90
CA LYS A 88 -5.18 13.06 -0.78
C LYS A 88 -5.12 13.52 0.67
N ASP A 89 -5.90 12.92 1.54
CA ASP A 89 -6.02 13.32 2.94
C ASP A 89 -4.83 12.82 3.77
N VAL A 90 -3.99 13.74 4.23
CA VAL A 90 -2.80 13.43 5.03
C VAL A 90 -3.15 12.91 6.43
N SER A 91 -4.33 13.26 6.97
CA SER A 91 -4.76 12.82 8.31
C SER A 91 -4.96 11.30 8.37
N HIS A 92 -5.28 10.69 7.24
CA HIS A 92 -5.38 9.24 7.10
C HIS A 92 -4.09 8.52 7.57
N TRP A 93 -2.92 9.07 7.24
CA TRP A 93 -1.63 8.44 7.58
C TRP A 93 -1.38 8.42 9.08
N ALA A 94 -1.79 9.49 9.80
CA ALA A 94 -1.72 9.53 11.26
C ALA A 94 -2.67 8.49 11.90
N GLN A 95 -3.89 8.40 11.39
CA GLN A 95 -4.90 7.45 11.89
C GLN A 95 -4.43 6.01 11.67
N LEU A 96 -3.92 5.70 10.48
CA LEU A 96 -3.39 4.38 10.17
C LEU A 96 -2.18 4.03 11.05
N PHE A 97 -1.27 4.98 11.24
CA PHE A 97 -0.12 4.77 12.13
C PHE A 97 -0.55 4.49 13.57
N ALA A 98 -1.48 5.29 14.12
CA ALA A 98 -1.99 5.10 15.47
C ALA A 98 -2.68 3.73 15.64
N GLN A 99 -3.51 3.32 14.67
CA GLN A 99 -4.16 2.01 14.69
C GLN A 99 -3.15 0.87 14.69
N LEU A 100 -2.14 0.91 13.81
CA LEU A 100 -1.11 -0.12 13.74
C LEU A 100 -0.21 -0.10 14.97
N ALA A 101 0.08 1.06 15.55
CA ALA A 101 0.88 1.19 16.75
C ALA A 101 0.20 0.55 17.97
N GLN A 102 -1.11 0.72 18.14
CA GLN A 102 -1.87 0.02 19.17
C GLN A 102 -1.79 -1.50 19.01
N VAL A 103 -1.96 -2.00 17.80
CA VAL A 103 -1.81 -3.43 17.51
C VAL A 103 -0.36 -3.90 17.77
N ALA A 104 0.62 -3.07 17.46
CA ALA A 104 2.04 -3.38 17.68
C ALA A 104 2.38 -3.48 19.19
N ASP A 105 1.78 -2.59 20.01
CA ASP A 105 1.91 -2.65 21.48
C ASP A 105 1.36 -3.97 22.04
N ASP A 106 0.22 -4.45 21.54
CA ASP A 106 -0.38 -5.73 21.96
C ASP A 106 0.48 -6.95 21.54
N ILE A 107 1.13 -6.89 20.38
CA ILE A 107 2.03 -7.96 19.90
C ILE A 107 3.35 -7.98 20.67
N GLY A 108 3.91 -6.82 20.99
CA GLY A 108 5.10 -6.63 21.81
C GLY A 108 6.44 -6.97 21.14
N SER A 109 6.46 -7.53 19.93
CA SER A 109 7.70 -7.86 19.20
C SER A 109 7.99 -6.94 18.00
N VAL A 110 7.03 -6.08 17.66
CA VAL A 110 7.10 -5.20 16.50
C VAL A 110 8.16 -4.11 16.68
N LYS A 111 8.92 -3.85 15.63
CA LYS A 111 10.00 -2.84 15.59
C LYS A 111 9.70 -1.71 14.60
N ALA A 112 8.92 -2.01 13.56
CA ALA A 112 8.60 -1.05 12.53
C ALA A 112 7.14 -1.14 12.08
N ILE A 113 6.60 -0.01 11.64
CA ILE A 113 5.28 0.12 11.06
C ILE A 113 5.44 0.66 9.64
N ASN A 114 4.94 -0.09 8.66
CA ASN A 114 4.94 0.25 7.25
C ASN A 114 3.53 0.66 6.82
N LEU A 115 3.37 1.91 6.46
CA LEU A 115 2.07 2.50 6.07
C LEU A 115 1.73 2.28 4.59
N GLY A 116 2.54 1.49 3.87
CA GLY A 116 2.36 1.28 2.44
C GLY A 116 2.58 2.55 1.62
N GLY A 117 1.99 2.55 0.45
CA GLY A 117 2.03 3.69 -0.46
C GLY A 117 0.68 4.39 -0.60
N GLY A 118 0.41 4.88 -1.79
CA GLY A 118 -0.90 5.42 -2.14
C GLY A 118 -1.01 6.93 -2.17
N LEU A 119 0.08 7.67 -1.98
CA LEU A 119 0.09 9.12 -2.12
C LEU A 119 -0.44 9.52 -3.50
N SER A 120 -1.30 10.55 -3.54
CA SER A 120 -1.87 11.04 -4.79
C SER A 120 -0.83 11.74 -5.66
N VAL A 121 -1.05 11.69 -6.96
CA VAL A 121 -0.33 12.51 -7.94
C VAL A 121 -1.35 13.17 -8.84
N PRO A 122 -1.17 14.44 -9.23
CA PRO A 122 -2.06 15.10 -10.17
C PRO A 122 -1.94 14.45 -11.56
N TYR A 123 -3.05 14.29 -12.24
CA TYR A 123 -3.11 13.84 -13.65
C TYR A 123 -3.36 15.00 -14.63
N HIS A 124 -3.80 16.14 -14.11
CA HIS A 124 -4.12 17.33 -14.91
C HIS A 124 -3.56 18.58 -14.21
N ASP A 125 -3.18 19.57 -14.98
CA ASP A 125 -2.62 20.85 -14.49
C ASP A 125 -3.52 21.62 -13.50
N LYS A 126 -4.80 21.25 -13.41
CA LYS A 126 -5.77 21.86 -12.48
C LYS A 126 -5.96 21.11 -11.17
N GLU A 127 -5.31 19.97 -11.03
CA GLU A 127 -5.34 19.20 -9.78
C GLU A 127 -4.25 19.70 -8.83
N ASP A 128 -4.60 19.81 -7.56
CA ASP A 128 -3.64 20.18 -6.52
C ASP A 128 -2.58 19.09 -6.34
N GLU A 129 -1.35 19.50 -6.16
CA GLU A 129 -0.27 18.62 -5.75
C GLU A 129 -0.51 18.07 -4.35
N PHE A 130 0.02 16.88 -4.09
CA PHE A 130 -0.04 16.29 -2.76
C PHE A 130 0.88 17.05 -1.79
N ASP A 131 0.34 17.48 -0.66
CA ASP A 131 1.08 18.23 0.36
C ASP A 131 2.01 17.30 1.16
N ILE A 132 3.22 17.10 0.62
CA ILE A 132 4.24 16.27 1.26
C ILE A 132 4.77 16.91 2.57
N ALA A 133 4.74 18.25 2.68
CA ALA A 133 5.17 18.93 3.89
C ALA A 133 4.16 18.70 5.02
N ALA A 134 2.86 18.82 4.74
CA ALA A 134 1.82 18.47 5.70
C ALA A 134 1.89 17.00 6.13
N LEU A 135 2.15 16.08 5.20
CA LEU A 135 2.37 14.67 5.54
C LEU A 135 3.56 14.49 6.48
N ALA A 136 4.69 15.15 6.20
CA ALA A 136 5.89 15.05 7.02
C ALA A 136 5.63 15.55 8.46
N HIS A 137 4.93 16.68 8.64
CA HIS A 137 4.53 17.17 9.96
C HIS A 137 3.60 16.18 10.67
N THR A 138 2.56 15.72 9.99
CA THR A 138 1.58 14.77 10.53
C THR A 138 2.25 13.47 11.00
N LEU A 139 3.17 12.93 10.23
CA LEU A 139 3.91 11.73 10.60
C LEU A 139 4.94 11.96 11.70
N HIS A 140 5.57 13.14 11.73
CA HIS A 140 6.47 13.54 12.83
C HIS A 140 5.72 13.57 14.16
N ASP A 141 4.55 14.21 14.20
CA ASP A 141 3.73 14.31 15.42
C ASP A 141 3.23 12.93 15.86
N SER A 142 2.77 12.11 14.93
CA SER A 142 2.36 10.73 15.20
C SER A 142 3.51 9.89 15.73
N LYS A 143 4.69 10.00 15.11
CA LYS A 143 5.90 9.29 15.53
C LYS A 143 6.36 9.67 16.94
N SER A 144 6.13 10.92 17.36
CA SER A 144 6.45 11.39 18.70
C SER A 144 5.67 10.70 19.80
N GLN A 145 4.46 10.19 19.51
CA GLN A 145 3.63 9.44 20.45
C GLN A 145 4.08 7.97 20.59
N TRP A 146 4.68 7.41 19.54
CA TRP A 146 5.21 6.03 19.52
C TRP A 146 6.66 6.02 19.03
N PRO A 147 7.61 6.57 19.80
CA PRO A 147 9.00 6.72 19.39
C PRO A 147 9.73 5.40 19.18
N GLN A 148 9.23 4.31 19.76
CA GLN A 148 9.83 2.97 19.69
C GLN A 148 9.73 2.32 18.31
N TYR A 149 8.75 2.68 17.45
CA TYR A 149 8.58 2.06 16.14
C TYR A 149 9.28 2.85 15.03
N ALA A 150 10.06 2.19 14.19
CA ALA A 150 10.51 2.76 12.93
C ALA A 150 9.31 2.93 11.99
N LEU A 151 9.29 4.02 11.22
CA LEU A 151 8.21 4.30 10.27
C LEU A 151 8.74 4.09 8.85
N TRP A 152 8.03 3.26 8.07
CA TRP A 152 8.32 2.97 6.68
C TRP A 152 7.15 3.35 5.77
N MET A 153 7.47 3.70 4.53
CA MET A 153 6.50 4.00 3.47
C MET A 153 6.95 3.43 2.13
N GLU A 154 5.98 3.20 1.23
CA GLU A 154 6.17 2.64 -0.11
C GLU A 154 5.59 3.60 -1.19
N PRO A 155 6.12 4.83 -1.37
CA PRO A 155 5.52 5.86 -2.24
C PRO A 155 5.79 5.62 -3.73
N GLY A 156 5.50 4.42 -4.26
CA GLY A 156 5.86 3.97 -5.60
C GLY A 156 5.50 4.94 -6.72
N ARG A 157 4.20 5.12 -7.02
CA ARG A 157 3.74 6.00 -8.09
C ARG A 157 4.10 7.47 -7.84
N PHE A 158 4.02 7.94 -6.60
CA PHE A 158 4.38 9.30 -6.24
C PHE A 158 5.82 9.65 -6.66
N MET A 159 6.74 8.70 -6.53
CA MET A 159 8.15 8.89 -6.90
C MET A 159 8.40 8.82 -8.41
N SER A 160 7.55 8.15 -9.17
CA SER A 160 7.83 7.81 -10.57
C SER A 160 6.86 8.38 -11.60
N ALA A 161 5.72 8.95 -11.18
CA ALA A 161 4.68 9.35 -12.12
C ALA A 161 5.12 10.46 -13.09
N GLN A 162 6.01 11.34 -12.66
CA GLN A 162 6.50 12.46 -13.47
C GLN A 162 7.88 12.19 -14.11
N CYS A 163 8.41 10.96 -14.00
CA CYS A 163 9.76 10.67 -14.50
C CYS A 163 9.84 10.39 -16.01
N GLY A 164 8.70 10.38 -16.72
CA GLY A 164 8.66 10.10 -18.15
C GLY A 164 7.46 10.71 -18.85
N VAL A 165 7.56 10.79 -20.18
CA VAL A 165 6.49 11.23 -21.07
C VAL A 165 6.31 10.21 -22.20
N LEU A 166 5.07 10.02 -22.64
CA LEU A 166 4.74 9.25 -23.82
C LEU A 166 4.56 10.20 -25.01
N LEU A 167 5.48 10.16 -25.98
CA LEU A 167 5.36 10.87 -27.24
C LEU A 167 4.61 10.01 -28.25
N THR A 168 3.60 10.60 -28.90
CA THR A 168 2.77 9.91 -29.88
C THR A 168 2.47 10.85 -31.04
N ARG A 169 2.22 10.27 -32.22
CA ARG A 169 1.85 11.00 -33.43
C ARG A 169 0.35 10.94 -33.64
N ILE A 170 -0.24 12.07 -34.05
CA ILE A 170 -1.60 12.10 -34.54
C ILE A 170 -1.66 11.42 -35.91
N ALA A 171 -2.32 10.28 -35.98
CA ALA A 171 -2.52 9.51 -37.20
C ALA A 171 -3.79 9.93 -37.97
N GLN A 172 -4.82 10.40 -37.23
CA GLN A 172 -6.11 10.78 -37.84
C GLN A 172 -6.85 11.78 -36.96
N VAL A 173 -7.62 12.67 -37.58
CA VAL A 173 -8.61 13.54 -36.90
C VAL A 173 -9.95 13.35 -37.55
N VAL A 174 -10.99 13.03 -36.77
CA VAL A 174 -12.35 12.79 -37.26
C VAL A 174 -13.35 13.62 -36.48
N GLY A 175 -14.09 14.45 -37.17
CA GLY A 175 -15.24 15.17 -36.60
C GLY A 175 -16.55 14.41 -36.84
N LYS A 176 -17.36 14.20 -35.79
CA LYS A 176 -18.69 13.60 -35.88
C LYS A 176 -19.61 14.18 -34.83
N LEU A 177 -20.75 14.73 -35.24
CA LEU A 177 -21.81 15.27 -34.35
C LEU A 177 -21.24 16.28 -33.32
N GLY A 178 -20.36 17.18 -33.76
CA GLY A 178 -19.75 18.20 -32.91
C GLY A 178 -18.61 17.71 -32.01
N VAL A 179 -18.29 16.41 -32.04
CA VAL A 179 -17.17 15.82 -31.28
C VAL A 179 -15.98 15.58 -32.20
N CYS A 180 -14.82 16.10 -31.82
CA CYS A 180 -13.55 15.84 -32.50
C CYS A 180 -12.87 14.64 -31.83
N ARG A 181 -12.49 13.65 -32.62
CA ARG A 181 -11.72 12.47 -32.18
C ARG A 181 -10.34 12.49 -32.84
N VAL A 182 -9.32 12.33 -32.02
CA VAL A 182 -7.92 12.28 -32.43
C VAL A 182 -7.44 10.84 -32.31
N GLY A 183 -7.09 10.24 -33.44
CA GLY A 183 -6.46 8.92 -33.49
C GLY A 183 -4.93 9.07 -33.35
N LEU A 184 -4.36 8.26 -32.48
CA LEU A 184 -2.93 8.26 -32.18
C LEU A 184 -2.29 6.95 -32.67
N ASP A 185 -0.97 6.96 -32.91
CA ASP A 185 -0.19 5.76 -33.22
C ASP A 185 0.19 4.94 -31.96
N ALA A 186 -0.30 5.33 -30.77
CA ALA A 186 -0.17 4.61 -29.53
C ALA A 186 -1.56 4.23 -28.98
N GLY A 187 -1.75 2.96 -28.66
CA GLY A 187 -2.96 2.43 -28.06
C GLY A 187 -2.86 2.26 -26.54
N MET A 188 -3.92 1.70 -25.92
CA MET A 188 -3.98 1.43 -24.47
C MET A 188 -2.83 0.56 -23.97
N ASN A 189 -2.26 -0.30 -24.81
CA ASN A 189 -1.12 -1.14 -24.49
C ASN A 189 0.18 -0.36 -24.25
N ALA A 190 0.30 0.87 -24.79
CA ALA A 190 1.46 1.73 -24.57
C ALA A 190 1.40 2.45 -23.21
N LEU A 191 0.20 2.81 -22.74
CA LEU A 191 -0.04 3.43 -21.44
C LEU A 191 -1.40 2.96 -20.89
N MET A 192 -1.40 1.81 -20.23
CA MET A 192 -2.64 1.12 -19.83
C MET A 192 -3.40 1.84 -18.72
N ARG A 193 -2.70 2.42 -17.74
CA ARG A 193 -3.35 2.92 -16.52
C ARG A 193 -4.42 4.00 -16.76
N PRO A 194 -4.19 5.09 -17.51
CA PRO A 194 -5.22 6.10 -17.78
C PRO A 194 -6.41 5.60 -18.60
N ALA A 195 -6.27 4.40 -19.21
CA ALA A 195 -7.35 3.77 -19.97
C ALA A 195 -8.22 2.84 -19.10
N LEU A 196 -7.74 2.45 -17.94
CA LEU A 196 -8.41 1.51 -17.04
C LEU A 196 -9.05 2.18 -15.82
N TYR A 197 -8.60 3.38 -15.44
CA TYR A 197 -9.04 4.08 -14.22
C TYR A 197 -9.32 5.56 -14.46
#